data_18e1e7862d1b4ef82fbd6be709719742
#
_entry.id   18e1e7862d1b4ef82fbd6be709719742
#
_cell.length_a   1.000
_cell.length_b   1.000
_cell.length_c   1.000
_cell.angle_alpha   90.00
_cell.angle_beta   90.00
_cell.angle_gamma   90.00
#
_symmetry.space_group_name_H-M   'P 1'
#
loop_
_entity.id
_entity.type
_entity.pdbx_description
1 polymer ?
#
loop_
_entity_poly.entity_id
_entity_poly.type
_entity_poly.pdbx_seq_one_letter_code
_entity_poly.pdbx_strand_id
1 'polypeptide(L)'
;EFDSYLMPEDATLEDNINVLKAAITEQKKLIAECVEAKHPQLLAIYKEVEDYYQGDENTPGLKDWDVIRDDIMMLCDDNFGHVRTLPNEEERKHPGGFGMYYHFDYYGGPVSYLWINSTPLAKIWEQMTMCYEYGVRDAWIVNVGDIKNQELPLSYFLDLAYDFDSWGSVAPNTTLHYTKQWLQDLGFTEEKYEGLEQAVEEYTRWNGMCRPEVLKADTYHAVH
;
A
#
# COMPACT_ATOMS: atom_id res chain seq x y z
N GLU A 1 3.36 6.94 -12.93
CA GLU A 1 2.00 7.47 -13.13
C GLU A 1 1.81 7.74 -14.61
N PHE A 2 0.83 7.07 -15.19
CA PHE A 2 0.38 7.43 -16.53
C PHE A 2 -0.39 8.74 -16.38
N ASP A 3 0.18 9.84 -16.86
CA ASP A 3 -0.48 11.11 -16.73
C ASP A 3 -1.66 11.15 -17.72
N SER A 4 -2.88 11.04 -17.20
CA SER A 4 -4.12 11.06 -17.99
C SER A 4 -4.26 12.33 -18.86
N TYR A 5 -3.48 13.37 -18.58
CA TYR A 5 -3.44 14.59 -19.41
C TYR A 5 -2.84 14.40 -20.81
N LEU A 6 -2.19 13.28 -21.07
CA LEU A 6 -1.61 12.97 -22.39
C LEU A 6 -2.58 12.24 -23.32
N MET A 7 -3.72 11.76 -22.80
CA MET A 7 -4.72 11.09 -23.61
C MET A 7 -5.76 12.09 -24.13
N PRO A 8 -6.25 11.92 -25.37
CA PRO A 8 -7.38 12.71 -25.87
C PRO A 8 -8.59 12.58 -24.94
N GLU A 9 -9.36 13.67 -24.77
CA GLU A 9 -10.57 13.67 -23.91
C GLU A 9 -11.65 12.66 -24.35
N ASP A 10 -11.61 12.24 -25.61
CA ASP A 10 -12.51 11.27 -26.24
C ASP A 10 -11.93 9.86 -26.33
N ALA A 11 -10.77 9.60 -25.70
CA ALA A 11 -10.15 8.27 -25.68
C ALA A 11 -11.06 7.25 -24.98
N THR A 12 -11.29 6.12 -25.65
CA THR A 12 -12.08 5.02 -25.12
C THR A 12 -11.25 4.17 -24.15
N LEU A 13 -11.93 3.30 -23.38
CA LEU A 13 -11.25 2.30 -22.54
C LEU A 13 -10.31 1.42 -23.40
N GLU A 14 -10.75 1.01 -24.57
CA GLU A 14 -9.96 0.21 -25.51
C GLU A 14 -8.69 0.96 -25.96
N ASP A 15 -8.80 2.25 -26.30
CA ASP A 15 -7.65 3.07 -26.68
C ASP A 15 -6.62 3.13 -25.56
N ASN A 16 -7.05 3.38 -24.33
CA ASN A 16 -6.19 3.44 -23.15
C ASN A 16 -5.50 2.10 -22.88
N ILE A 17 -6.23 0.99 -22.94
CA ILE A 17 -5.66 -0.36 -22.78
C ILE A 17 -4.64 -0.65 -23.90
N ASN A 18 -4.92 -0.30 -25.13
CA ASN A 18 -4.01 -0.51 -26.25
C ASN A 18 -2.72 0.30 -26.13
N VAL A 19 -2.79 1.54 -25.68
CA VAL A 19 -1.60 2.35 -25.42
C VAL A 19 -0.76 1.74 -24.30
N LEU A 20 -1.39 1.32 -23.20
CA LEU A 20 -0.69 0.68 -22.10
C LEU A 20 -0.05 -0.66 -22.53
N LYS A 21 -0.75 -1.49 -23.30
CA LYS A 21 -0.18 -2.71 -23.88
C LYS A 21 1.04 -2.45 -24.76
N ALA A 22 0.99 -1.41 -25.60
CA ALA A 22 2.12 -1.03 -26.44
C ALA A 22 3.32 -0.57 -25.60
N ALA A 23 3.08 0.25 -24.57
CA ALA A 23 4.12 0.73 -23.66
C ALA A 23 4.78 -0.43 -22.89
N ILE A 24 4.00 -1.34 -22.31
CA ILE A 24 4.51 -2.51 -21.59
C ILE A 24 5.31 -3.41 -22.50
N THR A 25 4.82 -3.66 -23.71
CA THR A 25 5.51 -4.51 -24.70
C THR A 25 6.89 -3.96 -25.06
N GLU A 26 6.97 -2.66 -25.36
CA GLU A 26 8.24 -2.02 -25.70
C GLU A 26 9.19 -1.95 -24.49
N GLN A 27 8.67 -1.66 -23.30
CA GLN A 27 9.45 -1.67 -22.05
C GLN A 27 10.07 -3.06 -21.79
N LYS A 28 9.28 -4.13 -21.92
CA LYS A 28 9.79 -5.50 -21.73
C LYS A 28 10.86 -5.87 -22.76
N LYS A 29 10.70 -5.44 -23.99
CA LYS A 29 11.72 -5.61 -25.03
C LYS A 29 13.02 -4.90 -24.68
N LEU A 30 12.95 -3.61 -24.28
CA LEU A 30 14.11 -2.84 -23.86
C LEU A 30 14.82 -3.46 -22.64
N ILE A 31 14.04 -3.93 -21.65
CA ILE A 31 14.61 -4.64 -20.50
C ILE A 31 15.35 -5.91 -20.94
N ALA A 32 14.74 -6.71 -21.83
CA ALA A 32 15.36 -7.93 -22.33
C ALA A 32 16.64 -7.67 -23.15
N GLU A 33 16.73 -6.54 -23.84
CA GLU A 33 17.92 -6.14 -24.60
C GLU A 33 19.04 -5.57 -23.72
N CYS A 34 18.69 -4.89 -22.61
CA CYS A 34 19.64 -4.14 -21.79
C CYS A 34 20.07 -4.87 -20.52
N VAL A 35 19.32 -5.87 -20.07
CA VAL A 35 19.53 -6.55 -18.79
C VAL A 35 19.80 -8.04 -19.02
N GLU A 36 21.00 -8.50 -18.66
CA GLU A 36 21.44 -9.88 -18.91
C GLU A 36 20.70 -10.95 -18.07
N ALA A 37 20.19 -10.56 -16.90
CA ALA A 37 19.53 -11.49 -15.99
C ALA A 37 18.00 -11.29 -15.98
N LYS A 38 17.24 -12.39 -15.80
CA LYS A 38 15.80 -12.33 -15.60
C LYS A 38 15.53 -11.71 -14.21
N HIS A 39 14.92 -10.54 -14.19
CA HIS A 39 14.50 -9.85 -12.97
C HIS A 39 12.97 -9.89 -12.84
N PRO A 40 12.44 -9.97 -11.61
CA PRO A 40 11.02 -9.77 -11.37
C PRO A 40 10.58 -8.39 -11.90
N GLN A 41 9.44 -8.36 -12.56
CA GLN A 41 8.79 -7.14 -13.00
C GLN A 41 7.45 -7.03 -12.29
N LEU A 42 6.98 -5.81 -12.09
CA LEU A 42 5.68 -5.59 -11.49
C LEU A 42 4.87 -4.60 -12.33
N LEU A 43 3.57 -4.79 -12.35
CA LEU A 43 2.60 -3.86 -12.92
C LEU A 43 1.78 -3.25 -11.79
N ALA A 44 1.88 -1.94 -11.62
CA ALA A 44 1.06 -1.21 -10.65
C ALA A 44 -0.38 -1.07 -11.18
N ILE A 45 -1.32 -1.63 -10.42
CA ILE A 45 -2.75 -1.54 -10.69
C ILE A 45 -3.31 -0.46 -9.75
N TYR A 46 -3.25 0.79 -10.21
CA TYR A 46 -3.53 1.96 -9.40
C TYR A 46 -4.37 2.98 -10.18
N LYS A 47 -5.36 3.58 -9.52
CA LYS A 47 -6.28 4.56 -10.11
C LYS A 47 -6.92 4.04 -11.41
N GLU A 48 -6.75 4.76 -12.51
CA GLU A 48 -7.30 4.42 -13.84
C GLU A 48 -6.85 3.05 -14.36
N VAL A 49 -5.67 2.59 -13.94
CA VAL A 49 -5.18 1.26 -14.35
C VAL A 49 -6.01 0.13 -13.75
N GLU A 50 -6.76 0.36 -12.68
CA GLU A 50 -7.70 -0.65 -12.15
C GLU A 50 -8.76 -1.02 -13.21
N ASP A 51 -9.33 -0.01 -13.88
CA ASP A 51 -10.31 -0.24 -14.96
C ASP A 51 -9.66 -0.89 -16.18
N TYR A 52 -8.42 -0.50 -16.52
CA TYR A 52 -7.69 -1.11 -17.63
C TYR A 52 -7.32 -2.57 -17.34
N TYR A 53 -7.04 -2.90 -16.10
CA TYR A 53 -6.77 -4.27 -15.68
C TYR A 53 -8.02 -5.16 -15.75
N GLN A 54 -9.15 -4.66 -15.28
CA GLN A 54 -10.41 -5.41 -15.28
C GLN A 54 -11.05 -5.50 -16.67
N GLY A 55 -11.03 -4.41 -17.44
CA GLY A 55 -11.83 -4.27 -18.66
C GLY A 55 -13.33 -4.14 -18.36
N ASP A 56 -14.13 -4.24 -19.38
CA ASP A 56 -15.59 -4.24 -19.30
C ASP A 56 -16.24 -5.32 -20.19
N GLU A 57 -17.56 -5.31 -20.31
CA GLU A 57 -18.32 -6.29 -21.11
C GLU A 57 -17.91 -6.31 -22.61
N ASN A 58 -17.40 -5.20 -23.13
CA ASN A 58 -17.06 -5.00 -24.53
C ASN A 58 -15.54 -5.01 -24.79
N THR A 59 -14.76 -4.72 -23.75
CA THR A 59 -13.30 -4.50 -23.87
C THR A 59 -12.55 -5.37 -22.87
N PRO A 60 -11.86 -6.43 -23.34
CA PRO A 60 -11.04 -7.29 -22.49
C PRO A 60 -9.93 -6.49 -21.80
N GLY A 61 -9.82 -6.61 -20.47
CA GLY A 61 -8.79 -5.99 -19.69
C GLY A 61 -7.40 -6.62 -19.84
N LEU A 62 -6.47 -6.15 -19.04
CA LEU A 62 -5.09 -6.67 -19.02
C LEU A 62 -4.96 -7.99 -18.25
N LYS A 63 -5.88 -8.32 -17.34
CA LYS A 63 -5.79 -9.50 -16.47
C LYS A 63 -5.59 -10.83 -17.18
N ASP A 64 -6.14 -10.94 -18.41
CA ASP A 64 -6.05 -12.14 -19.24
C ASP A 64 -4.98 -12.03 -20.34
N TRP A 65 -4.12 -11.02 -20.27
CA TRP A 65 -3.11 -10.77 -21.29
C TRP A 65 -1.80 -11.49 -20.95
N ASP A 66 -1.44 -12.48 -21.74
CA ASP A 66 -0.29 -13.37 -21.49
C ASP A 66 1.05 -12.66 -21.29
N VAL A 67 1.23 -11.45 -21.82
CA VAL A 67 2.51 -10.71 -21.74
C VAL A 67 2.88 -10.33 -20.30
N ILE A 68 1.88 -10.14 -19.45
CA ILE A 68 2.09 -9.80 -18.02
C ILE A 68 1.95 -11.01 -17.09
N ARG A 69 1.82 -12.22 -17.65
CA ARG A 69 1.58 -13.44 -16.87
C ARG A 69 2.60 -13.70 -15.77
N ASP A 70 3.86 -13.39 -16.02
CA ASP A 70 4.95 -13.61 -15.06
C ASP A 70 5.27 -12.37 -14.22
N ASP A 71 4.52 -11.28 -14.36
CA ASP A 71 4.72 -10.05 -13.61
C ASP A 71 3.94 -10.10 -12.30
N ILE A 72 4.47 -9.45 -11.27
CA ILE A 72 3.76 -9.25 -10.01
C ILE A 72 2.66 -8.22 -10.24
N MET A 73 1.41 -8.58 -9.95
CA MET A 73 0.29 -7.65 -9.98
C MET A 73 0.29 -6.84 -8.69
N MET A 74 0.73 -5.58 -8.74
CA MET A 74 0.81 -4.68 -7.59
C MET A 74 -0.53 -3.99 -7.38
N LEU A 75 -1.33 -4.49 -6.44
CA LEU A 75 -2.57 -3.87 -6.00
C LEU A 75 -2.27 -2.63 -5.14
N CYS A 76 -3.25 -1.76 -5.00
CA CYS A 76 -3.12 -0.54 -4.22
C CYS A 76 -4.25 -0.38 -3.20
N ASP A 77 -3.96 0.36 -2.14
CA ASP A 77 -4.96 0.81 -1.19
C ASP A 77 -5.72 2.06 -1.71
N ASP A 78 -6.52 2.67 -0.85
CA ASP A 78 -7.29 3.89 -1.13
C ASP A 78 -6.48 5.19 -0.91
N ASN A 79 -5.15 5.12 -0.81
CA ASN A 79 -4.20 6.17 -0.42
C ASN A 79 -4.21 6.52 1.09
N PHE A 80 -5.09 5.92 1.86
CA PHE A 80 -5.24 6.19 3.30
C PHE A 80 -5.15 4.91 4.14
N GLY A 81 -4.55 3.87 3.57
CA GLY A 81 -4.27 2.60 4.26
C GLY A 81 -5.47 1.66 4.38
N HIS A 82 -6.45 1.72 3.46
CA HIS A 82 -7.52 0.73 3.36
C HIS A 82 -7.40 -0.04 2.05
N VAL A 83 -7.21 -1.33 2.16
CA VAL A 83 -7.15 -2.23 0.99
C VAL A 83 -8.49 -2.22 0.27
N ARG A 84 -8.47 -1.96 -1.04
CA ARG A 84 -9.65 -1.83 -1.87
C ARG A 84 -10.08 -3.15 -2.51
N THR A 85 -9.10 -3.91 -2.98
CA THR A 85 -9.35 -5.11 -3.77
C THR A 85 -8.36 -6.19 -3.39
N LEU A 86 -8.81 -7.43 -3.36
CA LEU A 86 -7.99 -8.61 -3.13
C LEU A 86 -8.30 -9.66 -4.20
N PRO A 87 -7.32 -10.47 -4.60
CA PRO A 87 -7.53 -11.48 -5.61
C PRO A 87 -8.48 -12.58 -5.10
N ASN A 88 -9.41 -12.99 -5.95
CA ASN A 88 -10.25 -14.15 -5.71
C ASN A 88 -9.45 -15.47 -5.90
N GLU A 89 -10.09 -16.62 -5.67
CA GLU A 89 -9.41 -17.93 -5.72
C GLU A 89 -8.80 -18.26 -7.09
N GLU A 90 -9.42 -17.82 -8.18
CA GLU A 90 -8.89 -18.02 -9.53
C GLU A 90 -7.73 -17.06 -9.83
N GLU A 91 -7.89 -15.80 -9.46
CA GLU A 91 -6.86 -14.78 -9.63
C GLU A 91 -5.57 -15.11 -8.86
N ARG A 92 -5.68 -15.71 -7.66
CA ARG A 92 -4.51 -16.18 -6.87
C ARG A 92 -3.64 -17.22 -7.59
N LYS A 93 -4.12 -17.81 -8.68
CA LYS A 93 -3.34 -18.73 -9.51
C LYS A 93 -2.43 -18.01 -10.52
N HIS A 94 -2.46 -16.68 -10.55
CA HIS A 94 -1.60 -15.88 -11.41
C HIS A 94 -0.13 -16.19 -11.13
N PRO A 95 0.65 -16.65 -12.13
CA PRO A 95 2.01 -17.16 -11.88
C PRO A 95 2.99 -16.11 -11.36
N GLY A 96 2.81 -14.85 -11.73
CA GLY A 96 3.63 -13.74 -11.26
C GLY A 96 3.36 -13.33 -9.80
N GLY A 97 2.22 -13.76 -9.25
CA GLY A 97 1.81 -13.42 -7.89
C GLY A 97 1.26 -12.00 -7.73
N PHE A 98 1.06 -11.61 -6.46
CA PHE A 98 0.44 -10.33 -6.11
C PHE A 98 1.25 -9.59 -5.06
N GLY A 99 1.33 -8.27 -5.22
CA GLY A 99 1.90 -7.34 -4.25
C GLY A 99 0.90 -6.27 -3.82
N MET A 100 1.28 -5.48 -2.82
CA MET A 100 0.49 -4.37 -2.29
C MET A 100 1.33 -3.10 -2.23
N TYR A 101 0.82 -2.02 -2.81
CA TYR A 101 1.30 -0.66 -2.62
C TYR A 101 0.42 0.02 -1.58
N TYR A 102 0.98 0.20 -0.38
CA TYR A 102 0.29 0.67 0.81
C TYR A 102 0.73 2.09 1.18
N HIS A 103 -0.16 2.90 1.76
CA HIS A 103 0.16 4.27 2.13
C HIS A 103 0.03 4.51 3.64
N PHE A 104 1.09 5.05 4.25
CA PHE A 104 1.02 5.75 5.53
C PHE A 104 0.73 7.23 5.31
N ASP A 105 1.19 7.76 4.20
CA ASP A 105 0.98 9.13 3.78
C ASP A 105 0.66 9.22 2.29
N TYR A 106 -0.15 10.20 1.94
CA TYR A 106 -0.50 10.52 0.57
C TYR A 106 -0.51 12.04 0.37
N TYR A 107 0.30 12.53 -0.57
CA TYR A 107 0.32 13.95 -0.91
C TYR A 107 -0.79 14.26 -1.92
N GLY A 108 -1.87 14.85 -1.43
CA GLY A 108 -3.01 15.17 -2.31
C GLY A 108 -4.24 15.61 -1.55
N GLY A 109 -5.39 15.53 -2.20
CA GLY A 109 -6.68 15.81 -1.57
C GLY A 109 -7.27 14.54 -0.92
N PRO A 110 -7.97 14.66 0.24
CA PRO A 110 -8.34 15.93 0.83
C PRO A 110 -7.19 16.74 1.41
N VAL A 111 -6.40 16.28 2.33
CA VAL A 111 -5.21 16.96 2.88
C VAL A 111 -4.26 15.90 3.41
N SER A 112 -3.00 16.02 3.08
CA SER A 112 -1.99 15.11 3.56
C SER A 112 -1.17 15.71 4.70
N TYR A 113 -0.64 14.84 5.56
CA TYR A 113 0.16 15.18 6.73
C TYR A 113 1.52 14.51 6.63
N LEU A 114 2.40 15.07 5.86
CA LEU A 114 3.70 14.52 5.51
C LEU A 114 4.61 14.23 6.71
N TRP A 115 4.35 14.82 7.84
CA TRP A 115 5.21 14.77 9.03
C TRP A 115 4.54 14.27 10.31
N ILE A 116 3.27 13.90 10.23
CA ILE A 116 2.50 13.37 11.37
C ILE A 116 2.23 11.89 11.14
N ASN A 117 2.61 11.04 12.11
CA ASN A 117 2.17 9.66 12.11
C ASN A 117 0.68 9.59 12.49
N SER A 118 -0.17 9.31 11.51
CA SER A 118 -1.61 9.12 11.69
C SER A 118 -2.06 7.67 11.49
N THR A 119 -1.12 6.74 11.26
CA THR A 119 -1.43 5.34 10.94
C THR A 119 -1.26 4.43 12.16
N PRO A 120 -2.37 3.93 12.76
CA PRO A 120 -2.29 2.97 13.86
C PRO A 120 -1.67 1.64 13.44
N LEU A 121 -0.84 1.04 14.28
CA LEU A 121 -0.29 -0.30 14.02
C LEU A 121 -1.39 -1.36 13.82
N ALA A 122 -2.48 -1.25 14.57
CA ALA A 122 -3.62 -2.16 14.44
C ALA A 122 -4.25 -2.13 13.04
N LYS A 123 -4.26 -0.97 12.38
CA LYS A 123 -4.72 -0.83 10.99
C LYS A 123 -3.76 -1.49 10.02
N ILE A 124 -2.45 -1.27 10.18
CA ILE A 124 -1.44 -1.95 9.37
C ILE A 124 -1.58 -3.46 9.52
N TRP A 125 -1.67 -3.94 10.77
CA TRP A 125 -1.85 -5.35 11.07
C TRP A 125 -3.09 -5.93 10.38
N GLU A 126 -4.25 -5.31 10.54
CA GLU A 126 -5.51 -5.77 9.95
C GLU A 126 -5.41 -5.86 8.42
N GLN A 127 -4.98 -4.77 7.78
CA GLN A 127 -4.96 -4.66 6.34
C GLN A 127 -3.90 -5.57 5.69
N MET A 128 -2.70 -5.62 6.25
CA MET A 128 -1.62 -6.43 5.69
C MET A 128 -1.77 -7.92 6.02
N THR A 129 -2.36 -8.28 7.17
CA THR A 129 -2.75 -9.66 7.46
C THR A 129 -3.78 -10.15 6.45
N MET A 130 -4.79 -9.34 6.15
CA MET A 130 -5.78 -9.65 5.13
C MET A 130 -5.12 -9.83 3.75
N CYS A 131 -4.21 -8.95 3.35
CA CYS A 131 -3.41 -9.11 2.14
C CYS A 131 -2.69 -10.46 2.10
N TYR A 132 -1.98 -10.80 3.17
CA TYR A 132 -1.23 -12.04 3.27
C TYR A 132 -2.12 -13.28 3.16
N GLU A 133 -3.25 -13.31 3.87
CA GLU A 133 -4.18 -14.44 3.85
C GLU A 133 -4.84 -14.61 2.47
N TYR A 134 -5.02 -13.54 1.73
CA TYR A 134 -5.56 -13.57 0.37
C TYR A 134 -4.49 -13.76 -0.72
N GLY A 135 -3.25 -14.07 -0.34
CA GLY A 135 -2.19 -14.43 -1.28
C GLY A 135 -1.43 -13.25 -1.87
N VAL A 136 -1.59 -12.05 -1.33
CA VAL A 136 -0.83 -10.85 -1.71
C VAL A 136 0.46 -10.81 -0.89
N ARG A 137 1.52 -11.50 -1.38
CA ARG A 137 2.72 -11.83 -0.59
C ARG A 137 4.03 -11.56 -1.29
N ASP A 138 4.01 -11.35 -2.62
CA ASP A 138 5.23 -11.37 -3.44
C ASP A 138 6.02 -10.06 -3.37
N ALA A 139 5.34 -8.94 -3.13
CA ALA A 139 5.98 -7.65 -2.90
C ALA A 139 5.08 -6.72 -2.09
N TRP A 140 5.63 -6.10 -1.05
CA TRP A 140 4.96 -5.04 -0.31
C TRP A 140 5.79 -3.77 -0.39
N ILE A 141 5.17 -2.70 -0.85
CA ILE A 141 5.76 -1.36 -0.93
C ILE A 141 4.91 -0.44 -0.07
N VAL A 142 5.55 0.40 0.73
CA VAL A 142 4.85 1.39 1.54
C VAL A 142 5.33 2.80 1.22
N ASN A 143 4.39 3.69 0.96
CA ASN A 143 4.62 5.12 0.86
C ASN A 143 4.55 5.74 2.26
N VAL A 144 5.64 6.30 2.73
CA VAL A 144 5.77 6.81 4.11
C VAL A 144 5.81 8.33 4.22
N GLY A 145 5.91 9.03 3.08
CA GLY A 145 6.19 10.47 3.11
C GLY A 145 7.55 10.75 3.77
N ASP A 146 7.58 11.58 4.79
CA ASP A 146 8.78 11.79 5.61
C ASP A 146 9.00 10.61 6.56
N ILE A 147 10.18 10.02 6.56
CA ILE A 147 10.52 8.88 7.44
C ILE A 147 10.46 9.30 8.91
N LYS A 148 10.87 10.53 9.21
CA LYS A 148 10.78 11.09 10.58
C LYS A 148 9.35 11.05 11.09
N ASN A 149 9.16 10.56 12.29
CA ASN A 149 7.88 10.30 12.97
C ASN A 149 7.09 9.08 12.43
N GLN A 150 7.56 8.44 11.37
CA GLN A 150 6.99 7.19 10.84
C GLN A 150 7.82 5.95 11.22
N GLU A 151 8.84 6.11 12.08
CA GLU A 151 9.79 5.06 12.40
C GLU A 151 9.10 3.81 13.00
N LEU A 152 8.19 4.00 13.95
CA LEU A 152 7.47 2.88 14.57
C LEU A 152 6.56 2.14 13.58
N PRO A 153 5.64 2.78 12.85
CA PRO A 153 4.81 2.08 11.89
C PRO A 153 5.62 1.48 10.73
N LEU A 154 6.69 2.14 10.29
CA LEU A 154 7.56 1.62 9.24
C LEU A 154 8.31 0.37 9.69
N SER A 155 8.91 0.39 10.89
CA SER A 155 9.56 -0.78 11.46
C SER A 155 8.57 -1.95 11.56
N TYR A 156 7.37 -1.69 12.08
CA TYR A 156 6.34 -2.72 12.19
C TYR A 156 5.94 -3.31 10.84
N PHE A 157 5.73 -2.47 9.83
CA PHE A 157 5.37 -2.94 8.49
C PHE A 157 6.45 -3.83 7.87
N LEU A 158 7.72 -3.44 8.03
CA LEU A 158 8.86 -4.20 7.50
C LEU A 158 9.06 -5.51 8.24
N ASP A 159 8.97 -5.49 9.57
CA ASP A 159 9.10 -6.71 10.39
C ASP A 159 7.91 -7.67 10.16
N LEU A 160 6.70 -7.15 10.00
CA LEU A 160 5.53 -7.94 9.61
C LEU A 160 5.73 -8.60 8.24
N ALA A 161 6.30 -7.88 7.27
CA ALA A 161 6.60 -8.43 5.95
C ALA A 161 7.72 -9.47 5.98
N TYR A 162 8.72 -9.29 6.85
CA TYR A 162 9.86 -10.18 6.96
C TYR A 162 9.55 -11.45 7.76
N ASP A 163 8.81 -11.34 8.85
CA ASP A 163 8.43 -12.45 9.74
C ASP A 163 6.94 -12.39 10.09
N PHE A 164 6.12 -12.79 9.11
CA PHE A 164 4.68 -12.77 9.26
C PHE A 164 4.18 -13.74 10.34
N ASP A 165 4.88 -14.84 10.56
CA ASP A 165 4.50 -15.83 11.57
C ASP A 165 4.60 -15.25 12.99
N SER A 166 5.58 -14.39 13.25
CA SER A 166 5.75 -13.71 14.54
C SER A 166 4.81 -12.51 14.72
N TRP A 167 4.53 -11.77 13.67
CA TRP A 167 3.86 -10.46 13.78
C TRP A 167 2.46 -10.40 13.16
N GLY A 168 2.04 -11.46 12.45
CA GLY A 168 0.78 -11.52 11.71
C GLY A 168 -0.40 -12.03 12.54
N SER A 169 -1.24 -12.89 11.93
CA SER A 169 -2.60 -13.23 12.38
C SER A 169 -2.72 -14.02 13.67
N VAL A 170 -1.67 -14.66 14.16
CA VAL A 170 -1.79 -15.72 15.16
C VAL A 170 -1.72 -15.22 16.60
N ALA A 171 -1.14 -14.07 16.86
CA ALA A 171 -0.93 -13.58 18.22
C ALA A 171 -1.90 -12.46 18.62
N PRO A 172 -2.75 -12.64 19.64
CA PRO A 172 -3.55 -11.54 20.17
C PRO A 172 -2.64 -10.44 20.72
N ASN A 173 -2.99 -9.17 20.46
CA ASN A 173 -2.25 -7.99 20.89
C ASN A 173 -0.82 -7.86 20.31
N THR A 174 -0.58 -8.40 19.13
CA THR A 174 0.73 -8.35 18.46
C THR A 174 1.29 -6.92 18.38
N THR A 175 0.45 -5.94 18.08
CA THR A 175 0.87 -4.54 17.93
C THR A 175 1.35 -3.92 19.24
N LEU A 176 0.70 -4.25 20.36
CA LEU A 176 1.14 -3.80 21.68
C LEU A 176 2.48 -4.45 22.06
N HIS A 177 2.62 -5.76 21.81
CA HIS A 177 3.86 -6.48 22.05
C HIS A 177 5.00 -5.89 21.20
N TYR A 178 4.72 -5.59 19.93
CA TYR A 178 5.68 -4.95 19.04
C TYR A 178 6.13 -3.57 19.56
N THR A 179 5.19 -2.73 20.01
CA THR A 179 5.53 -1.41 20.57
C THR A 179 6.48 -1.53 21.75
N LYS A 180 6.26 -2.51 22.64
CA LYS A 180 7.17 -2.78 23.77
C LYS A 180 8.56 -3.20 23.29
N GLN A 181 8.63 -4.16 22.37
CA GLN A 181 9.91 -4.62 21.81
C GLN A 181 10.67 -3.48 21.14
N TRP A 182 9.99 -2.68 20.33
CA TRP A 182 10.59 -1.53 19.65
C TRP A 182 11.16 -0.50 20.65
N LEU A 183 10.47 -0.22 21.75
CA LEU A 183 10.99 0.64 22.81
C LEU A 183 12.22 0.05 23.51
N GLN A 184 12.25 -1.27 23.70
CA GLN A 184 13.42 -1.98 24.24
C GLN A 184 14.63 -1.86 23.32
N ASP A 185 14.42 -2.08 22.04
CA ASP A 185 15.46 -2.00 21.01
C ASP A 185 16.06 -0.59 20.90
N LEU A 186 15.28 0.43 21.20
CA LEU A 186 15.75 1.81 21.36
C LEU A 186 16.50 2.06 22.68
N GLY A 187 16.61 1.08 23.58
CA GLY A 187 17.34 1.16 24.83
C GLY A 187 16.59 1.77 26.00
N PHE A 188 15.27 1.83 25.92
CA PHE A 188 14.45 2.25 27.08
C PHE A 188 14.38 1.12 28.11
N THR A 189 14.40 1.47 29.41
CA THR A 189 14.26 0.53 30.53
C THR A 189 12.80 0.30 30.87
N GLU A 190 12.48 -0.84 31.52
CA GLU A 190 11.12 -1.19 31.93
C GLU A 190 10.38 -0.07 32.69
N GLU A 191 11.09 0.63 33.57
CA GLU A 191 10.52 1.76 34.33
C GLU A 191 10.02 2.92 33.46
N LYS A 192 10.51 3.00 32.22
CA LYS A 192 10.13 4.05 31.26
C LYS A 192 9.10 3.57 30.23
N TYR A 193 8.95 2.27 30.01
CA TYR A 193 8.05 1.75 28.99
C TYR A 193 6.60 2.13 29.22
N GLU A 194 6.09 1.93 30.43
CA GLU A 194 4.67 2.08 30.73
C GLU A 194 4.15 3.46 30.31
N GLY A 195 4.92 4.52 30.61
CA GLY A 195 4.55 5.87 30.21
C GLY A 195 4.68 6.11 28.68
N LEU A 196 5.68 5.54 28.04
CA LEU A 196 5.89 5.69 26.59
C LEU A 196 4.88 4.87 25.80
N GLU A 197 4.61 3.63 26.21
CA GLU A 197 3.58 2.80 25.62
C GLU A 197 2.22 3.48 25.68
N GLN A 198 1.85 3.98 26.86
CA GLN A 198 0.62 4.74 27.05
C GLN A 198 0.57 5.98 26.15
N ALA A 199 1.68 6.70 26.01
CA ALA A 199 1.74 7.87 25.13
C ALA A 199 1.50 7.50 23.65
N VAL A 200 2.05 6.37 23.16
CA VAL A 200 1.81 5.85 21.81
C VAL A 200 0.35 5.46 21.64
N GLU A 201 -0.25 4.76 22.60
CA GLU A 201 -1.66 4.37 22.55
C GLU A 201 -2.58 5.58 22.53
N GLU A 202 -2.35 6.56 23.42
CA GLU A 202 -3.12 7.81 23.48
C GLU A 202 -2.99 8.60 22.17
N TYR A 203 -1.79 8.74 21.64
CA TYR A 203 -1.55 9.40 20.38
C TYR A 203 -2.35 8.73 19.24
N THR A 204 -2.27 7.41 19.14
CA THR A 204 -3.02 6.62 18.15
C THR A 204 -4.54 6.80 18.33
N ARG A 205 -5.01 6.76 19.56
CA ARG A 205 -6.44 6.96 19.91
C ARG A 205 -6.94 8.33 19.48
N TRP A 206 -6.18 9.39 19.77
CA TRP A 206 -6.56 10.76 19.39
C TRP A 206 -6.61 10.94 17.88
N ASN A 207 -5.63 10.42 17.15
CA ASN A 207 -5.65 10.46 15.69
C ASN A 207 -6.82 9.63 15.11
N GLY A 208 -7.20 8.52 15.73
CA GLY A 208 -8.35 7.73 15.33
C GLY A 208 -9.71 8.40 15.57
N MET A 209 -9.80 9.29 16.58
CA MET A 209 -11.02 10.05 16.87
C MET A 209 -11.26 11.18 15.86
N CYS A 210 -10.20 11.81 15.38
CA CYS A 210 -10.26 12.88 14.40
C CYS A 210 -9.12 12.69 13.41
N ARG A 211 -9.42 11.97 12.34
CA ARG A 211 -8.40 11.63 11.33
C ARG A 211 -7.86 12.90 10.67
N PRO A 212 -6.54 13.11 10.71
CA PRO A 212 -5.94 14.28 10.07
C PRO A 212 -6.29 14.39 8.58
N GLU A 213 -6.41 13.28 7.88
CA GLU A 213 -6.71 13.21 6.44
C GLU A 213 -8.05 13.84 6.04
N VAL A 214 -8.98 13.95 6.97
CA VAL A 214 -10.30 14.58 6.72
C VAL A 214 -10.38 16.02 7.18
N LEU A 215 -9.34 16.54 7.83
CA LEU A 215 -9.29 17.93 8.27
C LEU A 215 -9.11 18.87 7.08
N LYS A 216 -9.82 19.99 7.10
CA LYS A 216 -9.73 21.07 6.13
C LYS A 216 -9.39 22.37 6.83
N ALA A 217 -8.94 23.35 6.07
CA ALA A 217 -8.58 24.67 6.61
C ALA A 217 -9.74 25.35 7.38
N ASP A 218 -10.97 25.01 7.09
CA ASP A 218 -12.19 25.54 7.70
C ASP A 218 -12.82 24.60 8.75
N THR A 219 -12.17 23.47 9.06
CA THR A 219 -12.71 22.50 10.04
C THR A 219 -12.82 23.11 11.44
N TYR A 220 -11.88 23.95 11.82
CA TYR A 220 -11.89 24.64 13.12
C TYR A 220 -12.28 26.09 12.95
N HIS A 221 -13.52 26.42 13.31
CA HIS A 221 -13.94 27.80 13.41
C HIS A 221 -13.60 28.35 14.81
N ALA A 222 -12.99 29.51 14.85
CA ALA A 222 -12.84 30.21 16.10
C ALA A 222 -14.24 30.51 16.65
N VAL A 223 -14.55 29.96 17.80
CA VAL A 223 -15.75 30.38 18.57
C VAL A 223 -15.39 31.73 19.21
N HIS A 224 -15.95 32.81 18.65
CA HIS A 224 -15.80 34.14 19.17
C HIS A 224 -16.81 34.39 20.31
#